data_e2059ac48a6663f7e91f4adc56a56af7
#
_entry.id   e2059ac48a6663f7e91f4adc56a56af7
#
_cell.length_a   1.000
_cell.length_b   1.000
_cell.length_c   1.000
_cell.angle_alpha   90.00
_cell.angle_beta   90.00
_cell.angle_gamma   90.00
#
_symmetry.space_group_name_H-M   'P 1'
#
loop_
_entity.id
_entity.type
_entity.pdbx_description
1 polymer ?
#
loop_
_entity_poly.entity_id
_entity_poly.type
_entity_poly.pdbx_seq_one_letter_code
_entity_poly.pdbx_strand_id
1 'polypeptide(L)'
;MSDRVVLAGMEFLARHGVNDWEKVEPQRFEIDLELALDVRPAALADDLAKAVDYRGVYDTTRRVVEDNTFDLIETLAEAIAREVLGANAAVDEVTVRVRKPGVELGGPLAYAGVEIRRRREGGD
;
A
#
# COMPACT_ATOMS: atom_id res chain seq x y z
N MET A 1 16.55 -8.07 7.08
CA MET A 1 15.59 -8.34 8.16
C MET A 1 14.45 -9.17 7.66
N SER A 2 14.07 -10.16 8.45
CA SER A 2 12.96 -11.04 8.08
C SER A 2 11.64 -10.65 8.73
N ASP A 3 11.67 -9.76 9.73
CA ASP A 3 10.43 -9.36 10.42
C ASP A 3 9.61 -8.43 9.55
N ARG A 4 8.29 -8.60 9.63
CA ARG A 4 7.35 -7.77 8.87
C ARG A 4 6.12 -7.45 9.67
N VAL A 5 5.60 -6.24 9.46
CA VAL A 5 4.24 -5.87 9.84
C VAL A 5 3.42 -5.93 8.57
N VAL A 6 2.26 -6.57 8.62
CA VAL A 6 1.44 -6.82 7.43
C VAL A 6 0.06 -6.22 7.61
N LEU A 7 -0.40 -5.47 6.59
CA LEU A 7 -1.79 -5.05 6.45
C LEU A 7 -2.30 -5.70 5.18
N ALA A 8 -3.25 -6.60 5.31
CA ALA A 8 -3.72 -7.41 4.19
C ALA A 8 -5.19 -7.18 3.90
N GLY A 9 -5.53 -7.12 2.62
CA GLY A 9 -6.91 -7.05 2.18
C GLY A 9 -7.62 -5.74 2.49
N MET A 10 -6.90 -4.62 2.51
CA MET A 10 -7.54 -3.31 2.67
C MET A 10 -8.36 -3.00 1.42
N GLU A 11 -9.62 -2.65 1.60
CA GLU A 11 -10.52 -2.36 0.48
C GLU A 11 -10.91 -0.89 0.49
N PHE A 12 -10.80 -0.26 -0.67
CA PHE A 12 -11.17 1.14 -0.84
C PHE A 12 -11.94 1.32 -2.14
N LEU A 13 -12.89 2.26 -2.15
CA LEU A 13 -13.52 2.72 -3.39
C LEU A 13 -12.78 3.96 -3.87
N ALA A 14 -12.30 3.93 -5.09
CA ALA A 14 -11.49 5.02 -5.63
C ALA A 14 -11.57 5.07 -7.15
N ARG A 15 -10.97 6.10 -7.73
CA ARG A 15 -11.10 6.42 -9.15
C ARG A 15 -9.72 6.44 -9.79
N HIS A 16 -9.26 5.25 -10.23
CA HIS A 16 -7.97 5.11 -10.91
C HIS A 16 -8.13 4.25 -12.15
N GLY A 17 -7.53 4.66 -13.25
CA GLY A 17 -7.53 3.91 -14.48
C GLY A 17 -7.28 4.81 -15.68
N VAL A 18 -6.96 4.19 -16.83
CA VAL A 18 -6.63 4.92 -18.05
C VAL A 18 -7.87 5.43 -18.80
N ASN A 19 -9.01 4.81 -18.58
CA ASN A 19 -10.25 5.21 -19.25
C ASN A 19 -10.92 6.37 -18.50
N ASP A 20 -11.56 7.27 -19.26
CA ASP A 20 -12.21 8.43 -18.67
C ASP A 20 -13.26 8.04 -17.64
N TRP A 21 -14.04 6.98 -17.90
CA TRP A 21 -15.08 6.54 -16.99
C TRP A 21 -14.51 6.06 -15.65
N GLU A 22 -13.28 5.52 -15.65
CA GLU A 22 -12.63 5.03 -14.44
C GLU A 22 -12.23 6.17 -13.49
N LYS A 23 -12.14 7.38 -14.04
CA LYS A 23 -11.83 8.58 -13.25
C LYS A 23 -13.07 9.23 -12.67
N VAL A 24 -14.25 8.74 -13.03
CA VAL A 24 -15.55 9.27 -12.57
C VAL A 24 -16.28 8.24 -11.71
N GLU A 25 -16.32 6.99 -12.14
CA GLU A 25 -17.02 5.92 -11.44
C GLU A 25 -16.06 5.22 -10.47
N PRO A 26 -16.37 5.19 -9.16
CA PRO A 26 -15.50 4.51 -8.21
C PRO A 26 -15.50 3.00 -8.45
N GLN A 27 -14.33 2.40 -8.26
CA GLN A 27 -14.14 0.96 -8.31
C GLN A 27 -13.48 0.50 -7.03
N ARG A 28 -13.62 -0.78 -6.73
CA ARG A 28 -12.97 -1.37 -5.57
C ARG A 28 -11.51 -1.68 -5.89
N PHE A 29 -10.63 -1.24 -5.01
CA PHE A 29 -9.21 -1.57 -5.02
C PHE A 29 -8.88 -2.30 -3.74
N GLU A 30 -8.04 -3.31 -3.82
CA GLU A 30 -7.55 -4.05 -2.66
C GLU A 30 -6.06 -3.82 -2.53
N ILE A 31 -5.63 -3.48 -1.33
CA ILE A 31 -4.23 -3.12 -1.06
C ILE A 31 -3.68 -4.02 0.03
N ASP A 32 -2.49 -4.57 -0.23
CA ASP A 32 -1.70 -5.25 0.82
C ASP A 32 -0.40 -4.50 0.99
N LEU A 33 0.04 -4.39 2.24
CA LEU A 33 1.35 -3.86 2.57
C LEU A 33 2.11 -4.84 3.44
N GLU A 34 3.41 -4.98 3.18
CA GLU A 34 4.35 -5.65 4.08
C GLU A 34 5.45 -4.64 4.40
N LEU A 35 5.63 -4.37 5.67
CA LEU A 35 6.62 -3.41 6.16
C LEU A 35 7.75 -4.20 6.81
N ALA A 36 8.94 -4.13 6.22
CA ALA A 36 10.11 -4.81 6.75
C ALA A 36 10.82 -3.92 7.77
N LEU A 37 10.96 -4.42 8.98
CA LEU A 37 11.66 -3.74 10.06
C LEU A 37 11.97 -4.74 11.16
N ASP A 38 12.84 -4.35 12.10
CA ASP A 38 13.09 -5.15 13.29
C ASP A 38 12.01 -4.84 14.33
N VAL A 39 11.18 -5.82 14.67
CA VAL A 39 10.09 -5.63 15.63
C VAL A 39 10.51 -5.96 17.07
N ARG A 40 11.75 -6.41 17.30
CA ARG A 40 12.20 -6.82 18.63
C ARG A 40 12.17 -5.70 19.67
N PRO A 41 12.61 -4.48 19.37
CA PRO A 41 12.55 -3.42 20.39
C PRO A 41 11.13 -3.20 20.95
N ALA A 42 10.13 -3.19 20.08
CA ALA A 42 8.74 -3.04 20.50
C ALA A 42 8.26 -4.27 21.27
N ALA A 43 8.60 -5.46 20.77
CA ALA A 43 8.14 -6.72 21.36
C ALA A 43 8.74 -6.94 22.76
N LEU A 44 10.02 -6.66 22.93
CA LEU A 44 10.69 -6.88 24.22
C LEU A 44 10.24 -5.89 25.29
N ALA A 45 9.91 -4.66 24.89
CA ALA A 45 9.44 -3.62 25.80
C ALA A 45 7.92 -3.59 25.95
N ASP A 46 7.19 -4.24 25.04
CA ASP A 46 5.73 -4.16 24.95
C ASP A 46 5.29 -2.69 24.91
N ASP A 47 5.91 -1.91 24.05
CA ASP A 47 5.79 -0.45 24.00
C ASP A 47 5.44 0.02 22.61
N LEU A 48 4.24 0.60 22.45
CA LEU A 48 3.76 1.12 21.18
C LEU A 48 4.69 2.20 20.61
N ALA A 49 5.34 2.98 21.48
CA ALA A 49 6.23 4.05 21.02
C ALA A 49 7.44 3.51 20.24
N LYS A 50 7.77 2.24 20.40
CA LYS A 50 8.87 1.58 19.69
C LYS A 50 8.39 0.79 18.48
N ALA A 51 7.09 0.76 18.24
CA ALA A 51 6.47 0.01 17.16
C ALA A 51 6.09 0.93 16.01
N VAL A 52 5.87 0.34 14.83
CA VAL A 52 5.15 1.03 13.77
C VAL A 52 3.66 0.90 14.11
N ASP A 53 3.01 2.04 14.27
CA ASP A 53 1.57 2.06 14.52
C ASP A 53 0.85 1.87 13.17
N TYR A 54 0.37 0.66 12.92
CA TYR A 54 -0.25 0.35 11.62
C TYR A 54 -1.58 1.09 11.39
N ARG A 55 -2.17 1.69 12.44
CA ARG A 55 -3.35 2.55 12.23
C ARG A 55 -2.98 3.77 11.40
N GLY A 56 -1.81 4.36 11.67
CA GLY A 56 -1.29 5.47 10.86
C GLY A 56 -0.94 5.05 9.44
N VAL A 57 -0.41 3.85 9.29
CA VAL A 57 -0.10 3.29 7.97
C VAL A 57 -1.39 3.09 7.17
N TYR A 58 -2.44 2.58 7.80
CA TYR A 58 -3.75 2.45 7.17
C TYR A 58 -4.27 3.81 6.70
N ASP A 59 -4.21 4.82 7.57
CA ASP A 59 -4.71 6.17 7.23
C ASP A 59 -3.92 6.79 6.09
N THR A 60 -2.60 6.61 6.07
CA THR A 60 -1.76 7.10 4.98
C THR A 60 -2.15 6.44 3.66
N THR A 61 -2.32 5.11 3.68
CA THR A 61 -2.73 4.35 2.50
C THR A 61 -4.08 4.83 1.98
N ARG A 62 -5.06 4.97 2.88
CA ARG A 62 -6.40 5.42 2.51
C ARG A 62 -6.36 6.79 1.84
N ARG A 63 -5.60 7.74 2.39
CA ARG A 63 -5.49 9.08 1.80
C ARG A 63 -4.90 9.04 0.40
N VAL A 64 -3.85 8.24 0.20
CA VAL A 64 -3.25 8.12 -1.13
C VAL A 64 -4.24 7.55 -2.13
N VAL A 65 -4.96 6.51 -1.73
CA VAL A 65 -5.91 5.83 -2.61
C VAL A 65 -7.12 6.70 -2.92
N GLU A 66 -7.70 7.35 -1.91
CA GLU A 66 -8.97 8.06 -2.04
C GLU A 66 -8.82 9.50 -2.51
N ASP A 67 -7.73 10.18 -2.17
CA ASP A 67 -7.57 11.61 -2.42
C ASP A 67 -6.87 11.93 -3.73
N ASN A 68 -6.52 10.91 -4.51
CA ASN A 68 -5.84 11.07 -5.80
C ASN A 68 -6.58 10.29 -6.88
N THR A 69 -6.33 10.68 -8.14
CA THR A 69 -6.82 9.93 -9.30
C THR A 69 -5.65 9.74 -10.25
N PHE A 70 -5.20 8.49 -10.37
CA PHE A 70 -4.07 8.14 -11.22
C PHE A 70 -4.53 7.34 -12.42
N ASP A 71 -3.80 7.42 -13.52
CA ASP A 71 -4.07 6.61 -14.71
C ASP A 71 -3.69 5.15 -14.48
N LEU A 72 -2.60 4.91 -13.75
CA LEU A 72 -2.02 3.58 -13.61
C LEU A 72 -2.02 3.12 -12.17
N ILE A 73 -2.30 1.84 -11.94
CA ILE A 73 -2.15 1.26 -10.60
C ILE A 73 -0.69 1.21 -10.18
N GLU A 74 0.24 1.19 -11.12
CA GLU A 74 1.69 1.31 -10.84
C GLU A 74 1.99 2.63 -10.16
N THR A 75 1.39 3.72 -10.64
CA THR A 75 1.56 5.05 -10.03
C THR A 75 0.98 5.07 -8.62
N LEU A 76 -0.19 4.46 -8.44
CA LEU A 76 -0.81 4.34 -7.13
C LEU A 76 0.09 3.59 -6.17
N ALA A 77 0.64 2.46 -6.59
CA ALA A 77 1.53 1.66 -5.75
C ALA A 77 2.79 2.44 -5.36
N GLU A 78 3.39 3.16 -6.32
CA GLU A 78 4.58 3.98 -6.07
C GLU A 78 4.29 5.10 -5.06
N ALA A 79 3.14 5.74 -5.20
CA ALA A 79 2.72 6.81 -4.29
C ALA A 79 2.51 6.28 -2.87
N ILE A 80 1.87 5.11 -2.73
CA ILE A 80 1.69 4.47 -1.42
C ILE A 80 3.05 4.18 -0.78
N ALA A 81 3.95 3.56 -1.55
CA ALA A 81 5.28 3.20 -1.03
C ALA A 81 6.03 4.42 -0.51
N ARG A 82 6.03 5.50 -1.29
CA ARG A 82 6.73 6.73 -0.93
C ARG A 82 6.18 7.35 0.35
N GLU A 83 4.84 7.45 0.44
CA GLU A 83 4.20 8.08 1.61
C GLU A 83 4.38 7.23 2.87
N VAL A 84 4.27 5.92 2.75
CA VAL A 84 4.45 5.03 3.88
C VAL A 84 5.89 5.07 4.40
N LEU A 85 6.87 5.01 3.50
CA LEU A 85 8.28 5.12 3.89
C LEU A 85 8.59 6.48 4.48
N GLY A 86 8.03 7.55 3.91
CA GLY A 86 8.25 8.91 4.40
C GLY A 86 7.72 9.16 5.80
N ALA A 87 6.61 8.52 6.16
CA ALA A 87 5.94 8.72 7.44
C ALA A 87 6.43 7.77 8.54
N ASN A 88 7.22 6.74 8.21
CA ASN A 88 7.59 5.68 9.14
C ASN A 88 9.09 5.40 9.05
N ALA A 89 9.87 6.18 9.80
CA ALA A 89 11.33 6.14 9.70
C ALA A 89 11.93 4.77 10.06
N ALA A 90 11.24 3.99 10.88
CA ALA A 90 11.73 2.67 11.30
C ALA A 90 11.56 1.59 10.23
N VAL A 91 10.79 1.85 9.19
CA VAL A 91 10.55 0.88 8.12
C VAL A 91 11.69 0.94 7.11
N ASP A 92 12.33 -0.20 6.87
CA ASP A 92 13.45 -0.30 5.94
C ASP A 92 13.00 -0.50 4.50
N GLU A 93 11.92 -1.26 4.32
CA GLU A 93 11.44 -1.62 3.00
C GLU A 93 9.93 -1.85 3.07
N VAL A 94 9.22 -1.49 2.01
CA VAL A 94 7.80 -1.76 1.89
C VAL A 94 7.52 -2.54 0.61
N THR A 95 6.69 -3.56 0.72
CA THR A 95 6.09 -4.25 -0.42
C THR A 95 4.64 -3.78 -0.51
N VAL A 96 4.24 -3.31 -1.68
CA VAL A 96 2.87 -2.82 -1.94
C VAL A 96 2.26 -3.69 -3.03
N ARG A 97 1.08 -4.25 -2.75
CA ARG A 97 0.29 -4.96 -3.75
C ARG A 97 -0.99 -4.18 -3.96
N VAL A 98 -1.27 -3.83 -5.21
CA VAL A 98 -2.53 -3.19 -5.61
C VAL A 98 -3.26 -4.17 -6.50
N ARG A 99 -4.48 -4.55 -6.11
CA ARG A 99 -5.33 -5.44 -6.89
C ARG A 99 -6.58 -4.70 -7.34
N LYS A 100 -6.98 -4.97 -8.56
CA LYS A 100 -8.17 -4.39 -9.18
C LYS A 100 -9.10 -5.56 -9.56
N PRO A 101 -9.96 -6.00 -8.63
CA PRO A 101 -10.75 -7.21 -8.87
C PRO A 101 -11.87 -7.05 -9.89
N GLY A 102 -12.32 -5.81 -10.12
CA GLY A 102 -13.42 -5.56 -11.06
C GLY A 102 -13.03 -5.40 -12.50
N VAL A 103 -11.76 -5.61 -12.84
CA VAL A 103 -11.31 -5.40 -14.22
C VAL A 103 -11.90 -6.47 -15.16
N GLU A 104 -12.28 -6.06 -16.37
CA GLU A 104 -12.85 -6.96 -17.37
C GLU A 104 -11.94 -7.03 -18.59
N LEU A 105 -11.48 -8.24 -18.90
CA LEU A 105 -10.52 -8.47 -19.99
C LEU A 105 -11.04 -9.45 -21.03
N GLY A 106 -12.34 -9.73 -21.01
CA GLY A 106 -12.95 -10.65 -21.98
C GLY A 106 -13.05 -12.08 -21.50
N GLY A 107 -12.59 -12.38 -20.29
CA GLY A 107 -12.69 -13.69 -19.67
C GLY A 107 -12.57 -13.58 -18.18
N PRO A 108 -12.92 -14.64 -17.43
CA PRO A 108 -12.89 -14.58 -15.95
C PRO A 108 -11.47 -14.54 -15.43
N LEU A 109 -11.26 -13.68 -14.41
CA LEU A 109 -10.04 -13.65 -13.63
C LEU A 109 -10.37 -13.11 -12.25
N ALA A 110 -9.54 -13.44 -11.27
CA ALA A 110 -9.76 -12.97 -9.91
C ALA A 110 -9.49 -11.47 -9.81
N TYR A 111 -8.40 -11.02 -10.39
CA TYR A 111 -8.01 -9.61 -10.39
C TYR A 111 -6.83 -9.39 -11.35
N ALA A 112 -6.63 -8.15 -11.74
CA ALA A 112 -5.35 -7.70 -12.28
C ALA A 112 -4.67 -6.87 -11.19
N GLY A 113 -3.36 -6.87 -11.15
CA GLY A 113 -2.68 -6.16 -10.09
C GLY A 113 -1.21 -5.92 -10.36
N VAL A 114 -0.59 -5.19 -9.44
CA VAL A 114 0.83 -4.88 -9.47
C VAL A 114 1.40 -5.10 -8.07
N GLU A 115 2.63 -5.57 -8.02
CA GLU A 115 3.37 -5.70 -6.77
C GLU A 115 4.71 -5.01 -6.95
N ILE A 116 5.04 -4.11 -6.03
CA ILE A 116 6.33 -3.42 -6.03
C ILE A 116 6.98 -3.57 -4.66
N ARG A 117 8.30 -3.46 -4.64
CA ARG A 117 9.09 -3.47 -3.42
C ARG A 117 10.04 -2.29 -3.47
N ARG A 118 10.01 -1.46 -2.42
CA ARG A 118 10.81 -0.25 -2.39
C ARG A 118 11.56 -0.13 -1.07
N ARG A 119 12.83 0.21 -1.17
CA ARG A 119 13.66 0.47 0.00
C ARG A 119 13.75 1.97 0.20
N ARG A 120 14.09 2.35 1.42
CA ARG A 120 14.28 3.76 1.77
C ARG A 120 15.44 4.33 0.97
N GLU A 121 15.22 5.47 0.32
CA GLU A 121 16.26 6.17 -0.43
C GLU A 121 17.36 6.66 0.50
N GLY A 122 18.61 6.52 0.06
CA GLY A 122 19.77 6.98 0.80
C GLY A 122 20.04 6.17 2.07
N GLY A 123 19.31 5.09 2.28
CA GLY A 123 19.42 4.26 3.46
C GLY A 123 20.25 3.01 3.29
N ASP A 124 21.08 2.97 2.31
CA ASP A 124 21.86 1.77 2.00
C ASP A 124 23.01 1.55 2.92
#